data_35aa8615adfa9fdec50fcef53d6cb933
#
_entry.id   35aa8615adfa9fdec50fcef53d6cb933
#
_cell.length_a   1.000
_cell.length_b   1.000
_cell.length_c   1.000
_cell.angle_alpha   90.00
_cell.angle_beta   90.00
_cell.angle_gamma   90.00
#
_symmetry.space_group_name_H-M   'P 1'
#
loop_
_entity.id
_entity.type
_entity.pdbx_description
1 polymer ?
#
loop_
_entity_poly.entity_id
_entity_poly.type
_entity_poly.pdbx_seq_one_letter_code
_entity_poly.pdbx_strand_id
1 'polypeptide(L)'
;MKNLIVTLDRAGEFDEIIDVRTPLEFAEDHIPGALNAPVLSNEERVLVGTMYRQVSPYEATRVGAAIAARNIARHLDTTFADRPRNWRPLVYCWRGGKRSGSMTVMFNMIGWQARQLDGGYKSYRRAVCEALDTLPTRFRYIALVGHTGCGKTRLLQALADVGAQTLDLEALACHRGSLLGALPGVPQPSQKMFDTRLVEALRRFDPARPVFVESESRKIGLVQLPLALLQAFHAGPWVQVDAARNERIAFLLDDYGHLFDTPDAFKAQLTRLIGLHSREQVARWGELIDANARAELSGELIDRHYDPAYARTYGERFGKPGRVLTFRFRPNAADVREQAHTLLARLAEAGLPATAADTTSTT
;
A
#
# COMPACT_ATOMS: atom_id res chain seq x y z
N MET A 1 4.28 19.43 -34.03
CA MET A 1 4.23 19.24 -32.56
C MET A 1 2.92 18.62 -32.03
N LYS A 2 1.79 18.68 -32.75
CA LYS A 2 0.50 18.09 -32.29
C LYS A 2 0.54 16.55 -32.06
N ASN A 3 1.45 15.84 -32.71
CA ASN A 3 1.56 14.36 -32.58
C ASN A 3 2.48 13.87 -31.42
N LEU A 4 3.00 14.77 -30.58
CA LEU A 4 3.90 14.39 -29.46
C LEU A 4 3.18 14.17 -28.14
N ILE A 5 1.91 14.51 -28.01
CA ILE A 5 1.11 14.41 -26.79
C ILE A 5 0.16 13.20 -26.93
N VAL A 6 0.10 12.38 -25.86
CA VAL A 6 -0.78 11.21 -25.79
C VAL A 6 -1.50 11.16 -24.45
N THR A 7 -2.66 10.56 -24.41
CA THR A 7 -3.48 10.38 -23.22
C THR A 7 -3.04 9.16 -22.39
N LEU A 8 -3.46 9.10 -21.13
CA LEU A 8 -3.01 8.08 -20.16
C LEU A 8 -3.40 6.65 -20.56
N ASP A 9 -4.54 6.47 -21.22
CA ASP A 9 -5.03 5.15 -21.70
C ASP A 9 -4.06 4.48 -22.68
N ARG A 10 -3.23 5.27 -23.37
CA ARG A 10 -2.21 4.80 -24.28
C ARG A 10 -0.83 4.53 -23.62
N ALA A 11 -0.71 4.69 -22.31
CA ALA A 11 0.59 4.52 -21.62
C ALA A 11 1.21 3.13 -21.84
N GLY A 12 0.39 2.08 -21.96
CA GLY A 12 0.85 0.71 -22.25
C GLY A 12 1.45 0.47 -23.63
N GLU A 13 1.37 1.46 -24.55
CA GLU A 13 1.98 1.36 -25.89
C GLU A 13 3.48 1.70 -25.89
N PHE A 14 4.01 2.18 -24.75
CA PHE A 14 5.38 2.67 -24.63
C PHE A 14 6.27 1.66 -23.89
N ASP A 15 7.56 1.64 -24.26
CA ASP A 15 8.51 0.70 -23.72
C ASP A 15 8.93 1.08 -22.29
N GLU A 16 8.91 2.36 -21.95
CA GLU A 16 9.29 2.88 -20.63
C GLU A 16 8.59 4.19 -20.32
N ILE A 17 8.26 4.41 -19.06
CA ILE A 17 7.65 5.65 -18.57
C ILE A 17 8.72 6.45 -17.81
N ILE A 18 8.91 7.71 -18.19
CA ILE A 18 9.95 8.58 -17.63
C ILE A 18 9.32 9.73 -16.86
N ASP A 19 9.57 9.77 -15.56
CA ASP A 19 9.20 10.86 -14.68
C ASP A 19 10.33 11.90 -14.59
N VAL A 20 10.10 13.08 -15.13
CA VAL A 20 11.08 14.16 -15.10
C VAL A 20 10.85 15.15 -13.94
N ARG A 21 10.00 14.79 -12.99
CA ARG A 21 9.82 15.56 -11.74
C ARG A 21 11.03 15.36 -10.84
N THR A 22 11.09 16.19 -9.79
CA THR A 22 12.17 16.09 -8.81
C THR A 22 12.13 14.75 -8.05
N PRO A 23 13.26 14.31 -7.45
CA PRO A 23 13.28 13.10 -6.64
C PRO A 23 12.26 13.09 -5.49
N LEU A 24 11.99 14.22 -4.83
CA LEU A 24 10.97 14.32 -3.79
C LEU A 24 9.55 14.18 -4.34
N GLU A 25 9.25 14.79 -5.51
CA GLU A 25 7.95 14.61 -6.18
C GLU A 25 7.74 13.14 -6.57
N PHE A 26 8.79 12.46 -7.03
CA PHE A 26 8.76 11.04 -7.40
C PHE A 26 8.59 10.13 -6.17
N ALA A 27 9.32 10.39 -5.10
CA ALA A 27 9.24 9.63 -3.87
C ALA A 27 7.86 9.74 -3.18
N GLU A 28 7.20 10.89 -3.33
CA GLU A 28 5.84 11.07 -2.80
C GLU A 28 4.83 10.16 -3.50
N ASP A 29 4.85 10.12 -4.83
CA ASP A 29 4.03 9.22 -5.66
C ASP A 29 4.46 9.33 -7.13
N HIS A 30 4.31 8.24 -7.89
CA HIS A 30 4.64 8.20 -9.33
C HIS A 30 3.79 7.14 -10.06
N ILE A 31 3.79 7.20 -11.37
CA ILE A 31 3.17 6.15 -12.20
C ILE A 31 3.95 4.84 -12.00
N PRO A 32 3.32 3.72 -11.66
CA PRO A 32 4.00 2.44 -11.46
C PRO A 32 4.93 2.06 -12.59
N GLY A 33 6.14 1.63 -12.25
CA GLY A 33 7.18 1.28 -13.22
C GLY A 33 7.89 2.47 -13.88
N ALA A 34 7.56 3.72 -13.52
CA ALA A 34 8.25 4.87 -14.05
C ALA A 34 9.69 4.99 -13.54
N LEU A 35 10.62 5.35 -14.43
CA LEU A 35 11.98 5.71 -14.10
C LEU A 35 12.07 7.21 -13.80
N ASN A 36 12.69 7.60 -12.68
CA ASN A 36 12.93 9.01 -12.38
C ASN A 36 14.19 9.54 -13.08
N ALA A 37 14.01 10.50 -13.98
CA ALA A 37 15.09 11.22 -14.65
C ALA A 37 14.83 12.74 -14.54
N PRO A 38 15.10 13.33 -13.36
CA PRO A 38 14.68 14.69 -13.05
C PRO A 38 15.40 15.72 -13.91
N VAL A 39 14.63 16.60 -14.58
CA VAL A 39 15.21 17.75 -15.31
C VAL A 39 15.57 18.92 -14.39
N LEU A 40 15.13 18.85 -13.12
CA LEU A 40 15.54 19.78 -12.04
C LEU A 40 15.71 18.95 -10.75
N SER A 41 16.77 19.21 -9.98
CA SER A 41 16.89 18.72 -8.62
C SER A 41 15.81 19.35 -7.71
N ASN A 42 15.73 18.90 -6.45
CA ASN A 42 14.83 19.52 -5.47
C ASN A 42 15.16 20.99 -5.25
N GLU A 43 16.44 21.31 -5.08
CA GLU A 43 16.96 22.66 -4.84
C GLU A 43 16.77 23.55 -6.06
N GLU A 44 17.09 23.04 -7.26
CA GLU A 44 16.89 23.74 -8.52
C GLU A 44 15.41 24.05 -8.76
N ARG A 45 14.51 23.12 -8.40
CA ARG A 45 13.07 23.33 -8.50
C ARG A 45 12.58 24.42 -7.54
N VAL A 46 13.13 24.50 -6.32
CA VAL A 46 12.85 25.58 -5.35
C VAL A 46 13.36 26.90 -5.90
N LEU A 47 14.61 26.96 -6.37
CA LEU A 47 15.22 28.15 -6.96
C LEU A 47 14.36 28.71 -8.09
N VAL A 48 14.09 27.90 -9.11
CA VAL A 48 13.29 28.33 -10.28
C VAL A 48 11.87 28.74 -9.87
N GLY A 49 11.26 28.01 -8.91
CA GLY A 49 9.93 28.32 -8.40
C GLY A 49 9.86 29.65 -7.63
N THR A 50 10.90 29.96 -6.87
CA THR A 50 11.03 31.23 -6.14
C THR A 50 11.24 32.38 -7.12
N MET A 51 12.15 32.23 -8.08
CA MET A 51 12.35 33.22 -9.13
C MET A 51 11.07 33.53 -9.92
N TYR A 52 10.29 32.50 -10.23
CA TYR A 52 9.02 32.64 -10.97
C TYR A 52 8.01 33.54 -10.25
N ARG A 53 7.95 33.41 -8.91
CA ARG A 53 7.00 34.18 -8.07
C ARG A 53 7.50 35.54 -7.65
N GLN A 54 8.81 35.68 -7.40
CA GLN A 54 9.39 36.85 -6.71
C GLN A 54 10.21 37.75 -7.62
N VAL A 55 10.69 37.25 -8.78
CA VAL A 55 11.55 38.02 -9.68
C VAL A 55 10.84 38.25 -11.02
N SER A 56 10.79 37.23 -11.87
CA SER A 56 10.18 37.32 -13.19
C SER A 56 9.89 35.91 -13.76
N PRO A 57 8.70 35.67 -14.32
CA PRO A 57 8.40 34.43 -15.05
C PRO A 57 9.34 34.18 -16.24
N TYR A 58 9.80 35.26 -16.91
CA TYR A 58 10.74 35.16 -18.02
C TYR A 58 12.13 34.69 -17.54
N GLU A 59 12.71 35.38 -16.54
CA GLU A 59 14.01 35.02 -16.00
C GLU A 59 14.02 33.63 -15.39
N ALA A 60 12.99 33.24 -14.62
CA ALA A 60 12.83 31.90 -14.11
C ALA A 60 12.77 30.85 -15.23
N THR A 61 12.09 31.16 -16.33
CA THR A 61 12.04 30.26 -17.49
C THR A 61 13.42 30.14 -18.16
N ARG A 62 14.14 31.25 -18.34
CA ARG A 62 15.47 31.27 -18.95
C ARG A 62 16.49 30.46 -18.11
N VAL A 63 16.54 30.72 -16.81
CA VAL A 63 17.43 30.01 -15.88
C VAL A 63 17.03 28.52 -15.80
N GLY A 64 15.72 28.22 -15.63
CA GLY A 64 15.23 26.87 -15.56
C GLY A 64 15.48 26.06 -16.84
N ALA A 65 15.40 26.68 -18.02
CA ALA A 65 15.73 26.02 -19.28
C ALA A 65 17.23 25.66 -19.37
N ALA A 66 18.13 26.54 -18.94
CA ALA A 66 19.56 26.24 -18.91
C ALA A 66 19.91 25.10 -17.94
N ILE A 67 19.27 25.05 -16.77
CA ILE A 67 19.45 23.97 -15.81
C ILE A 67 18.91 22.66 -16.39
N ALA A 68 17.68 22.66 -16.90
CA ALA A 68 17.06 21.49 -17.51
C ALA A 68 17.89 20.91 -18.66
N ALA A 69 18.45 21.77 -19.53
CA ALA A 69 19.30 21.34 -20.64
C ALA A 69 20.55 20.58 -20.15
N ARG A 70 21.24 21.10 -19.11
CA ARG A 70 22.40 20.41 -18.50
C ARG A 70 22.02 19.05 -17.88
N ASN A 71 20.90 19.00 -17.16
CA ASN A 71 20.44 17.78 -16.54
C ASN A 71 19.99 16.74 -17.59
N ILE A 72 19.33 17.16 -18.67
CA ILE A 72 18.97 16.29 -19.79
C ILE A 72 20.24 15.73 -20.45
N ALA A 73 21.24 16.58 -20.74
CA ALA A 73 22.49 16.11 -21.33
C ALA A 73 23.16 15.03 -20.47
N ARG A 74 23.24 15.25 -19.15
CA ARG A 74 23.77 14.25 -18.22
C ARG A 74 22.97 12.94 -18.27
N HIS A 75 21.63 12.99 -18.30
CA HIS A 75 20.82 11.77 -18.42
C HIS A 75 21.04 11.03 -19.74
N LEU A 76 21.29 11.75 -20.85
CA LEU A 76 21.63 11.14 -22.13
C LEU A 76 22.95 10.37 -22.07
N ASP A 77 23.95 10.95 -21.38
CA ASP A 77 25.28 10.35 -21.23
C ASP A 77 25.31 9.17 -20.24
N THR A 78 24.31 9.08 -19.34
CA THR A 78 24.31 8.06 -18.26
C THR A 78 23.09 7.17 -18.32
N THR A 79 21.93 7.67 -17.92
CA THR A 79 20.69 6.88 -17.72
C THR A 79 20.15 6.29 -19.02
N PHE A 80 20.36 6.97 -20.15
CA PHE A 80 19.80 6.60 -21.45
C PHE A 80 20.85 6.21 -22.50
N ALA A 81 22.13 6.13 -22.13
CA ALA A 81 23.23 5.86 -23.05
C ALA A 81 23.04 4.58 -23.88
N ASP A 82 22.47 3.54 -23.27
CA ASP A 82 22.30 2.23 -23.89
C ASP A 82 20.92 1.99 -24.51
N ARG A 83 20.07 3.02 -24.63
CA ARG A 83 18.73 2.86 -25.18
C ARG A 83 18.78 2.63 -26.69
N PRO A 84 18.03 1.62 -27.23
CA PRO A 84 18.05 1.28 -28.64
C PRO A 84 17.42 2.38 -29.51
N ARG A 85 17.76 2.42 -30.79
CA ARG A 85 17.26 3.43 -31.74
C ARG A 85 15.73 3.50 -31.84
N ASN A 86 15.06 2.37 -31.69
CA ASN A 86 13.61 2.26 -31.79
C ASN A 86 12.86 2.45 -30.47
N TRP A 87 13.56 2.90 -29.41
CA TRP A 87 12.97 3.12 -28.09
C TRP A 87 11.85 4.15 -28.10
N ARG A 88 10.75 3.82 -27.42
CA ARG A 88 9.52 4.63 -27.37
C ARG A 88 9.19 5.00 -25.91
N PRO A 89 9.80 6.03 -25.33
CA PRO A 89 9.50 6.46 -23.98
C PRO A 89 8.26 7.36 -23.92
N LEU A 90 7.48 7.21 -22.83
CA LEU A 90 6.44 8.14 -22.43
C LEU A 90 6.98 9.05 -21.32
N VAL A 91 7.05 10.35 -21.57
CA VAL A 91 7.66 11.33 -20.65
C VAL A 91 6.58 12.14 -19.97
N TYR A 92 6.64 12.27 -18.65
CA TYR A 92 5.70 13.12 -17.93
C TYR A 92 6.38 14.01 -16.89
N CYS A 93 5.71 15.11 -16.56
CA CYS A 93 5.99 15.97 -15.40
C CYS A 93 4.68 16.23 -14.65
N TRP A 94 4.60 17.27 -13.82
CA TRP A 94 3.41 17.56 -13.02
C TRP A 94 2.11 17.76 -13.82
N ARG A 95 2.17 18.52 -14.93
CA ARG A 95 1.00 18.87 -15.78
C ARG A 95 1.23 18.69 -17.28
N GLY A 96 2.24 17.94 -17.71
CA GLY A 96 2.56 17.84 -19.13
C GLY A 96 3.07 19.17 -19.74
N GLY A 97 3.83 19.94 -18.96
CA GLY A 97 4.33 21.26 -19.38
C GLY A 97 5.78 21.24 -19.86
N LYS A 98 6.50 22.36 -19.67
CA LYS A 98 7.85 22.60 -20.20
C LYS A 98 8.88 21.55 -19.77
N ARG A 99 8.80 21.01 -18.53
CA ARG A 99 9.75 20.01 -18.02
C ARG A 99 9.75 18.72 -18.88
N SER A 100 8.58 18.11 -19.05
CA SER A 100 8.46 16.91 -19.89
C SER A 100 8.57 17.23 -21.37
N GLY A 101 8.07 18.39 -21.81
CA GLY A 101 8.20 18.82 -23.20
C GLY A 101 9.65 18.96 -23.67
N SER A 102 10.56 19.53 -22.84
CA SER A 102 11.97 19.66 -23.21
C SER A 102 12.66 18.31 -23.36
N MET A 103 12.43 17.38 -22.43
CA MET A 103 12.98 16.01 -22.54
C MET A 103 12.42 15.29 -23.78
N THR A 104 11.09 15.37 -24.01
CA THR A 104 10.44 14.74 -25.17
C THR A 104 11.00 15.27 -26.50
N VAL A 105 11.22 16.59 -26.61
CA VAL A 105 11.82 17.19 -27.81
C VAL A 105 13.24 16.68 -28.01
N MET A 106 14.06 16.69 -26.96
CA MET A 106 15.44 16.22 -27.04
C MET A 106 15.52 14.74 -27.47
N PHE A 107 14.69 13.87 -26.91
CA PHE A 107 14.61 12.47 -27.29
C PHE A 107 14.23 12.28 -28.77
N ASN A 108 13.27 13.05 -29.28
CA ASN A 108 12.89 13.00 -30.70
C ASN A 108 13.99 13.57 -31.63
N MET A 109 14.80 14.52 -31.19
CA MET A 109 15.97 14.99 -31.96
C MET A 109 17.03 13.91 -32.15
N ILE A 110 17.19 12.99 -31.18
CA ILE A 110 18.08 11.82 -31.27
C ILE A 110 17.51 10.78 -32.26
N GLY A 111 16.19 10.80 -32.50
CA GLY A 111 15.47 9.86 -33.34
C GLY A 111 14.65 8.81 -32.58
N TRP A 112 14.56 8.91 -31.24
CA TRP A 112 13.66 8.10 -30.45
C TRP A 112 12.21 8.53 -30.64
N GLN A 113 11.26 7.63 -30.43
CA GLN A 113 9.84 7.91 -30.63
C GLN A 113 9.15 8.36 -29.34
N ALA A 114 9.70 9.35 -28.68
CA ALA A 114 9.19 9.85 -27.42
C ALA A 114 7.83 10.55 -27.56
N ARG A 115 6.99 10.37 -26.54
CA ARG A 115 5.72 11.09 -26.41
C ARG A 115 5.63 11.72 -25.02
N GLN A 116 4.83 12.76 -24.91
CA GLN A 116 4.55 13.46 -23.66
C GLN A 116 3.15 13.10 -23.18
N LEU A 117 3.03 12.77 -21.89
CA LEU A 117 1.73 12.47 -21.29
C LEU A 117 0.91 13.75 -21.11
N ASP A 118 -0.29 13.77 -21.68
CA ASP A 118 -1.27 14.85 -21.52
C ASP A 118 -1.68 15.02 -20.05
N GLY A 119 -1.67 16.25 -19.56
CA GLY A 119 -1.95 16.56 -18.16
C GLY A 119 -0.92 16.03 -17.16
N GLY A 120 0.04 15.19 -17.60
CA GLY A 120 1.13 14.64 -16.81
C GLY A 120 0.67 13.86 -15.58
N TYR A 121 1.44 13.91 -14.48
CA TYR A 121 1.09 13.26 -13.21
C TYR A 121 -0.30 13.66 -12.69
N LYS A 122 -0.74 14.89 -12.91
CA LYS A 122 -2.06 15.34 -12.46
C LYS A 122 -3.20 14.55 -13.12
N SER A 123 -3.07 14.18 -14.40
CA SER A 123 -4.06 13.32 -15.07
C SER A 123 -4.05 11.90 -14.51
N TYR A 124 -2.86 11.33 -14.29
CA TYR A 124 -2.71 10.04 -13.62
C TYR A 124 -3.36 10.03 -12.23
N ARG A 125 -3.03 11.03 -11.38
CA ARG A 125 -3.59 11.10 -10.02
C ARG A 125 -5.11 11.22 -10.01
N ARG A 126 -5.70 11.95 -10.98
CA ARG A 126 -7.15 12.00 -11.14
C ARG A 126 -7.72 10.61 -11.44
N ALA A 127 -7.12 9.88 -12.37
CA ALA A 127 -7.55 8.53 -12.71
C ALA A 127 -7.41 7.56 -11.52
N VAL A 128 -6.38 7.70 -10.67
CA VAL A 128 -6.27 6.94 -9.42
C VAL A 128 -7.42 7.26 -8.47
N CYS A 129 -7.74 8.55 -8.24
CA CYS A 129 -8.84 8.93 -7.37
C CYS A 129 -10.19 8.40 -7.87
N GLU A 130 -10.50 8.53 -9.15
CA GLU A 130 -11.70 7.99 -9.78
C GLU A 130 -11.77 6.45 -9.68
N ALA A 131 -10.62 5.78 -9.81
CA ALA A 131 -10.53 4.34 -9.66
C ALA A 131 -10.80 3.89 -8.22
N LEU A 132 -10.34 4.63 -7.20
CA LEU A 132 -10.60 4.31 -5.80
C LEU A 132 -12.08 4.39 -5.42
N ASP A 133 -12.85 5.21 -6.11
CA ASP A 133 -14.31 5.31 -5.89
C ASP A 133 -15.07 4.17 -6.59
N THR A 134 -14.54 3.61 -7.68
CA THR A 134 -15.27 2.69 -8.56
C THR A 134 -14.77 1.25 -8.53
N LEU A 135 -13.46 1.01 -8.50
CA LEU A 135 -12.92 -0.35 -8.55
C LEU A 135 -13.31 -1.21 -7.36
N PRO A 136 -13.28 -0.72 -6.10
CA PRO A 136 -13.60 -1.57 -4.95
C PRO A 136 -14.99 -2.21 -5.04
N THR A 137 -15.96 -1.51 -5.62
CA THR A 137 -17.35 -2.01 -5.72
C THR A 137 -17.55 -3.11 -6.76
N ARG A 138 -16.53 -3.40 -7.58
CA ARG A 138 -16.58 -4.42 -8.62
C ARG A 138 -16.31 -5.84 -8.12
N PHE A 139 -15.79 -5.95 -6.88
CA PHE A 139 -15.34 -7.22 -6.32
C PHE A 139 -16.22 -7.67 -5.16
N ARG A 140 -16.29 -8.98 -4.98
CA ARG A 140 -16.86 -9.61 -3.79
C ARG A 140 -15.74 -9.85 -2.79
N TYR A 141 -15.89 -9.36 -1.56
CA TYR A 141 -14.88 -9.53 -0.52
C TYR A 141 -15.33 -10.57 0.50
N ILE A 142 -14.36 -11.32 1.04
CA ILE A 142 -14.50 -12.17 2.23
C ILE A 142 -13.54 -11.60 3.28
N ALA A 143 -14.08 -10.97 4.32
CA ALA A 143 -13.26 -10.35 5.34
C ALA A 143 -12.77 -11.39 6.38
N LEU A 144 -11.47 -11.40 6.67
CA LEU A 144 -10.89 -12.15 7.78
C LEU A 144 -10.95 -11.30 9.03
N VAL A 145 -11.72 -11.74 10.01
CA VAL A 145 -12.04 -11.02 11.23
C VAL A 145 -11.53 -11.83 12.43
N GLY A 146 -10.91 -11.20 13.41
CA GLY A 146 -10.38 -11.91 14.57
C GLY A 146 -9.47 -11.05 15.43
N HIS A 147 -9.28 -11.47 16.65
CA HIS A 147 -8.46 -10.77 17.65
C HIS A 147 -7.01 -10.55 17.20
N THR A 148 -6.34 -9.61 17.82
CA THR A 148 -4.90 -9.40 17.61
C THR A 148 -4.13 -10.66 17.95
N GLY A 149 -3.17 -11.04 17.10
CA GLY A 149 -2.35 -12.24 17.27
C GLY A 149 -2.99 -13.55 16.79
N CYS A 150 -4.23 -13.55 16.27
CA CYS A 150 -4.82 -14.79 15.73
C CYS A 150 -4.28 -15.17 14.33
N GLY A 151 -3.32 -14.43 13.79
CA GLY A 151 -2.61 -14.76 12.55
C GLY A 151 -3.37 -14.46 11.26
N LYS A 152 -4.29 -13.48 11.23
CA LYS A 152 -5.05 -13.11 10.01
C LYS A 152 -4.15 -12.88 8.80
N THR A 153 -3.08 -12.09 8.96
CA THR A 153 -2.11 -11.79 7.90
C THR A 153 -1.43 -13.07 7.40
N ARG A 154 -1.03 -13.96 8.31
CA ARG A 154 -0.43 -15.25 7.94
C ARG A 154 -1.41 -16.16 7.21
N LEU A 155 -2.68 -16.18 7.63
CA LEU A 155 -3.73 -16.90 6.91
C LEU A 155 -3.99 -16.28 5.53
N LEU A 156 -4.00 -14.94 5.43
CA LEU A 156 -4.15 -14.24 4.17
C LEU A 156 -3.01 -14.58 3.18
N GLN A 157 -1.78 -14.61 3.67
CA GLN A 157 -0.61 -15.05 2.90
C GLN A 157 -0.72 -16.52 2.47
N ALA A 158 -1.12 -17.42 3.39
CA ALA A 158 -1.33 -18.81 3.06
C ALA A 158 -2.44 -19.02 2.01
N LEU A 159 -3.50 -18.22 2.06
CA LEU A 159 -4.54 -18.21 1.03
C LEU A 159 -4.00 -17.75 -0.33
N ALA A 160 -3.13 -16.75 -0.37
CA ALA A 160 -2.44 -16.33 -1.58
C ALA A 160 -1.55 -17.44 -2.14
N ASP A 161 -0.80 -18.13 -1.29
CA ASP A 161 0.08 -19.26 -1.65
C ASP A 161 -0.65 -20.45 -2.27
N VAL A 162 -1.94 -20.62 -1.95
CA VAL A 162 -2.81 -21.66 -2.54
C VAL A 162 -3.70 -21.12 -3.66
N GLY A 163 -3.40 -19.92 -4.17
CA GLY A 163 -4.01 -19.35 -5.38
C GLY A 163 -5.29 -18.56 -5.17
N ALA A 164 -5.70 -18.25 -3.94
CA ALA A 164 -6.81 -17.34 -3.68
C ALA A 164 -6.40 -15.87 -3.99
N GLN A 165 -7.38 -15.02 -4.35
CA GLN A 165 -7.13 -13.59 -4.47
C GLN A 165 -7.14 -12.94 -3.09
N THR A 166 -6.07 -12.25 -2.75
CA THR A 166 -5.90 -11.62 -1.44
C THR A 166 -5.51 -10.14 -1.58
N LEU A 167 -6.09 -9.30 -0.74
CA LEU A 167 -5.74 -7.89 -0.61
C LEU A 167 -5.11 -7.66 0.76
N ASP A 168 -3.77 -7.63 0.78
CA ASP A 168 -2.97 -7.37 1.98
C ASP A 168 -2.81 -5.86 2.17
N LEU A 169 -3.69 -5.27 2.97
CA LEU A 169 -3.71 -3.82 3.24
C LEU A 169 -2.54 -3.39 4.12
N GLU A 170 -2.08 -4.25 5.02
CA GLU A 170 -0.94 -4.00 5.89
C GLU A 170 0.37 -3.94 5.09
N ALA A 171 0.56 -4.87 4.17
CA ALA A 171 1.72 -4.86 3.25
C ALA A 171 1.72 -3.62 2.36
N LEU A 172 0.58 -3.23 1.78
CA LEU A 172 0.47 -2.01 0.97
C LEU A 172 0.79 -0.74 1.77
N ALA A 173 0.39 -0.72 3.06
CA ALA A 173 0.65 0.39 3.97
C ALA A 173 2.06 0.35 4.60
N CYS A 174 2.83 -0.73 4.43
CA CYS A 174 4.07 -0.99 5.17
C CYS A 174 3.87 -0.84 6.69
N HIS A 175 2.76 -1.40 7.24
CA HIS A 175 2.38 -1.22 8.64
C HIS A 175 1.40 -2.32 9.09
N ARG A 176 1.55 -2.86 10.29
CA ARG A 176 0.75 -3.97 10.84
C ARG A 176 -0.56 -3.53 11.52
N GLY A 177 -1.20 -2.49 11.08
CA GLY A 177 -2.51 -2.03 11.56
C GLY A 177 -2.59 -1.53 13.01
N SER A 178 -1.84 -2.13 13.94
CA SER A 178 -1.88 -1.83 15.37
C SER A 178 -1.06 -0.59 15.76
N LEU A 179 -1.20 -0.11 17.01
CA LEU A 179 -0.39 0.99 17.55
C LEU A 179 1.12 0.69 17.48
N LEU A 180 1.50 -0.57 17.64
CA LEU A 180 2.88 -1.06 17.59
C LEU A 180 3.28 -1.56 16.20
N GLY A 181 2.45 -1.33 15.19
CA GLY A 181 2.56 -1.93 13.86
C GLY A 181 3.59 -1.30 12.92
N ALA A 182 4.35 -0.31 13.35
CA ALA A 182 5.41 0.28 12.52
C ALA A 182 6.52 -0.76 12.25
N LEU A 183 6.90 -0.90 10.98
CA LEU A 183 7.96 -1.83 10.58
C LEU A 183 9.34 -1.19 10.78
N PRO A 184 10.31 -1.87 11.40
CA PRO A 184 11.66 -1.34 11.60
C PRO A 184 12.33 -1.00 10.27
N GLY A 185 12.85 0.21 10.15
CA GLY A 185 13.60 0.64 8.97
C GLY A 185 12.79 0.81 7.68
N VAL A 186 11.48 0.56 7.72
CA VAL A 186 10.59 0.69 6.55
C VAL A 186 9.58 1.82 6.79
N PRO A 187 9.76 3.00 6.17
CA PRO A 187 8.80 4.08 6.31
C PRO A 187 7.49 3.73 5.60
N GLN A 188 6.37 4.18 6.16
CA GLN A 188 5.10 4.10 5.48
C GLN A 188 5.12 4.91 4.18
N PRO A 189 4.40 4.47 3.14
CA PRO A 189 4.24 5.28 1.94
C PRO A 189 3.45 6.56 2.24
N SER A 190 3.57 7.55 1.36
CA SER A 190 2.63 8.66 1.36
C SER A 190 1.20 8.16 1.10
N GLN A 191 0.18 8.93 1.46
CA GLN A 191 -1.21 8.59 1.12
C GLN A 191 -1.38 8.38 -0.40
N LYS A 192 -0.73 9.19 -1.23
CA LYS A 192 -0.83 9.09 -2.69
C LYS A 192 -0.22 7.78 -3.21
N MET A 193 0.96 7.42 -2.70
CA MET A 193 1.63 6.16 -3.06
C MET A 193 0.84 4.95 -2.58
N PHE A 194 0.24 5.00 -1.38
CA PHE A 194 -0.66 3.96 -0.89
C PHE A 194 -1.87 3.79 -1.82
N ASP A 195 -2.51 4.89 -2.20
CA ASP A 195 -3.65 4.90 -3.12
C ASP A 195 -3.27 4.29 -4.49
N THR A 196 -2.11 4.67 -5.02
CA THR A 196 -1.56 4.12 -6.27
C THR A 196 -1.36 2.61 -6.17
N ARG A 197 -0.71 2.13 -5.11
CA ARG A 197 -0.48 0.69 -4.87
C ARG A 197 -1.80 -0.08 -4.72
N LEU A 198 -2.77 0.50 -4.03
CA LEU A 198 -4.10 -0.09 -3.86
C LEU A 198 -4.82 -0.25 -5.20
N VAL A 199 -4.83 0.78 -6.05
CA VAL A 199 -5.43 0.71 -7.39
C VAL A 199 -4.73 -0.35 -8.25
N GLU A 200 -3.41 -0.43 -8.20
CA GLU A 200 -2.65 -1.47 -8.92
C GLU A 200 -2.99 -2.88 -8.42
N ALA A 201 -3.13 -3.07 -7.12
CA ALA A 201 -3.55 -4.36 -6.55
C ALA A 201 -4.97 -4.73 -7.03
N LEU A 202 -5.92 -3.80 -6.95
CA LEU A 202 -7.30 -4.03 -7.37
C LEU A 202 -7.43 -4.35 -8.88
N ARG A 203 -6.61 -3.72 -9.73
CA ARG A 203 -6.62 -3.97 -11.18
C ARG A 203 -6.19 -5.36 -11.60
N ARG A 204 -5.48 -6.08 -10.72
CA ARG A 204 -5.01 -7.46 -10.97
C ARG A 204 -6.05 -8.52 -10.65
N PHE A 205 -7.11 -8.15 -9.96
CA PHE A 205 -8.13 -9.12 -9.54
C PHE A 205 -9.13 -9.44 -10.64
N ASP A 206 -9.53 -10.70 -10.68
CA ASP A 206 -10.65 -11.19 -11.47
C ASP A 206 -11.98 -10.92 -10.73
N PRO A 207 -12.90 -10.13 -11.25
CA PRO A 207 -14.19 -9.87 -10.61
C PRO A 207 -15.08 -11.10 -10.42
N ALA A 208 -14.83 -12.19 -11.13
CA ALA A 208 -15.59 -13.43 -10.99
C ALA A 208 -15.21 -14.19 -9.70
N ARG A 209 -14.02 -13.91 -9.12
CA ARG A 209 -13.48 -14.59 -7.93
C ARG A 209 -13.57 -13.67 -6.72
N PRO A 210 -13.84 -14.21 -5.51
CA PRO A 210 -13.81 -13.39 -4.30
C PRO A 210 -12.39 -12.96 -3.94
N VAL A 211 -12.30 -11.83 -3.25
CA VAL A 211 -11.05 -11.27 -2.72
C VAL A 211 -11.07 -11.40 -1.19
N PHE A 212 -10.10 -12.12 -0.64
CA PHE A 212 -9.88 -12.15 0.80
C PHE A 212 -9.18 -10.89 1.26
N VAL A 213 -9.63 -10.31 2.37
CA VAL A 213 -9.07 -9.08 2.92
C VAL A 213 -9.06 -9.13 4.45
N GLU A 214 -8.08 -8.53 5.09
CA GLU A 214 -8.14 -8.36 6.55
C GLU A 214 -9.13 -7.26 6.92
N SER A 215 -9.85 -7.49 8.02
CA SER A 215 -10.79 -6.52 8.59
C SER A 215 -10.04 -5.37 9.26
N GLU A 216 -9.52 -4.47 8.46
CA GLU A 216 -8.79 -3.30 8.94
C GLU A 216 -9.70 -2.13 9.32
N SER A 217 -9.18 -1.25 10.18
CA SER A 217 -9.80 0.02 10.48
C SER A 217 -9.61 0.99 9.30
N ARG A 218 -10.40 2.08 9.28
CA ARG A 218 -10.24 3.12 8.25
C ARG A 218 -8.81 3.67 8.17
N LYS A 219 -8.06 3.61 9.27
CA LYS A 219 -6.69 4.15 9.34
C LYS A 219 -5.71 3.03 9.66
N ILE A 220 -4.68 2.88 8.82
CA ILE A 220 -3.55 1.97 9.00
C ILE A 220 -2.29 2.83 9.19
N GLY A 221 -1.85 3.01 10.42
CA GLY A 221 -0.76 3.94 10.74
C GLY A 221 -1.06 5.37 10.26
N LEU A 222 -0.34 5.85 9.25
CA LEU A 222 -0.48 7.21 8.72
C LEU A 222 -1.41 7.30 7.48
N VAL A 223 -1.77 6.17 6.87
CA VAL A 223 -2.60 6.13 5.67
C VAL A 223 -4.06 5.80 5.97
N GLN A 224 -4.96 6.18 5.08
CA GLN A 224 -6.39 5.95 5.20
C GLN A 224 -6.91 5.11 4.03
N LEU A 225 -7.81 4.18 4.34
CA LEU A 225 -8.53 3.40 3.34
C LEU A 225 -9.63 4.23 2.67
N PRO A 226 -9.85 4.06 1.36
CA PRO A 226 -10.99 4.65 0.65
C PRO A 226 -12.31 4.18 1.25
N LEU A 227 -13.28 5.08 1.34
CA LEU A 227 -14.59 4.74 1.90
C LEU A 227 -15.30 3.65 1.09
N ALA A 228 -15.19 3.70 -0.24
CA ALA A 228 -15.78 2.69 -1.12
C ALA A 228 -15.25 1.28 -0.83
N LEU A 229 -13.94 1.14 -0.55
CA LEU A 229 -13.35 -0.16 -0.17
C LEU A 229 -13.88 -0.65 1.18
N LEU A 230 -13.91 0.23 2.20
CA LEU A 230 -14.45 -0.10 3.52
C LEU A 230 -15.90 -0.57 3.44
N GLN A 231 -16.74 0.16 2.72
CA GLN A 231 -18.15 -0.19 2.51
C GLN A 231 -18.29 -1.53 1.79
N ALA A 232 -17.48 -1.78 0.75
CA ALA A 232 -17.54 -3.00 -0.02
C ALA A 232 -17.21 -4.24 0.81
N PHE A 233 -16.12 -4.24 1.57
CA PHE A 233 -15.79 -5.44 2.37
C PHE A 233 -16.62 -5.56 3.65
N HIS A 234 -17.14 -4.45 4.23
CA HIS A 234 -18.07 -4.53 5.37
C HIS A 234 -19.47 -5.04 4.98
N ALA A 235 -19.86 -4.88 3.72
CA ALA A 235 -21.12 -5.43 3.22
C ALA A 235 -21.03 -6.92 2.86
N GLY A 236 -19.80 -7.43 2.71
CA GLY A 236 -19.56 -8.82 2.32
C GLY A 236 -19.63 -9.83 3.47
N PRO A 237 -19.53 -11.12 3.15
CA PRO A 237 -19.37 -12.19 4.14
C PRO A 237 -18.02 -12.09 4.85
N TRP A 238 -17.95 -12.69 6.03
CA TRP A 238 -16.73 -12.70 6.82
C TRP A 238 -16.50 -14.00 7.58
N VAL A 239 -15.23 -14.31 7.81
CA VAL A 239 -14.75 -15.47 8.53
C VAL A 239 -14.17 -15.01 9.87
N GLN A 240 -14.70 -15.56 10.96
CA GLN A 240 -14.11 -15.38 12.28
C GLN A 240 -12.89 -16.29 12.42
N VAL A 241 -11.70 -15.70 12.36
CA VAL A 241 -10.43 -16.39 12.62
C VAL A 241 -10.22 -16.45 14.13
N ASP A 242 -10.11 -17.64 14.67
CA ASP A 242 -9.91 -17.90 16.09
C ASP A 242 -8.60 -18.67 16.34
N ALA A 243 -7.87 -18.29 17.39
CA ALA A 243 -6.66 -18.96 17.85
C ALA A 243 -6.63 -19.00 19.40
N ALA A 244 -6.04 -20.03 20.00
CA ALA A 244 -5.91 -20.08 21.46
C ALA A 244 -5.02 -18.94 21.97
N ARG A 245 -5.28 -18.52 23.20
CA ARG A 245 -4.53 -17.41 23.80
C ARG A 245 -3.02 -17.65 23.80
N ASN A 246 -2.57 -18.86 24.13
CA ASN A 246 -1.17 -19.24 24.10
C ASN A 246 -0.57 -19.22 22.69
N GLU A 247 -1.33 -19.63 21.67
CA GLU A 247 -0.91 -19.56 20.26
C GLU A 247 -0.80 -18.09 19.80
N ARG A 248 -1.73 -17.24 20.24
CA ARG A 248 -1.68 -15.79 19.97
C ARG A 248 -0.45 -15.14 20.59
N ILE A 249 -0.11 -15.49 21.85
CA ILE A 249 1.11 -14.98 22.52
C ILE A 249 2.34 -15.45 21.74
N ALA A 250 2.44 -16.73 21.41
CA ALA A 250 3.58 -17.28 20.67
C ALA A 250 3.74 -16.59 19.30
N PHE A 251 2.64 -16.36 18.59
CA PHE A 251 2.66 -15.65 17.32
C PHE A 251 3.12 -14.20 17.46
N LEU A 252 2.63 -13.48 18.49
CA LEU A 252 3.06 -12.10 18.73
C LEU A 252 4.54 -12.00 19.13
N LEU A 253 5.07 -12.97 19.86
CA LEU A 253 6.50 -13.03 20.21
C LEU A 253 7.38 -13.22 18.99
N ASP A 254 6.95 -14.04 18.03
CA ASP A 254 7.63 -14.25 16.75
C ASP A 254 7.59 -12.98 15.91
N ASP A 255 6.44 -12.35 15.80
CA ASP A 255 6.17 -11.23 14.90
C ASP A 255 6.70 -9.88 15.42
N TYR A 256 6.63 -9.64 16.73
CA TYR A 256 7.01 -8.39 17.39
C TYR A 256 8.25 -8.52 18.29
N GLY A 257 8.96 -9.65 18.27
CA GLY A 257 10.14 -9.90 19.09
C GLY A 257 11.23 -8.83 18.94
N HIS A 258 11.38 -8.27 17.75
CA HIS A 258 12.33 -7.19 17.44
C HIS A 258 12.12 -5.89 18.25
N LEU A 259 10.92 -5.65 18.81
CA LEU A 259 10.66 -4.47 19.66
C LEU A 259 11.47 -4.52 20.95
N PHE A 260 11.79 -5.71 21.45
CA PHE A 260 12.62 -5.90 22.65
C PHE A 260 14.11 -5.63 22.41
N ASP A 261 14.55 -5.51 21.15
CA ASP A 261 15.92 -5.15 20.80
C ASP A 261 16.21 -3.66 21.03
N THR A 262 15.14 -2.85 21.16
CA THR A 262 15.20 -1.40 21.42
C THR A 262 14.23 -1.01 22.56
N PRO A 263 14.51 -1.39 23.82
CA PRO A 263 13.59 -1.24 24.95
C PRO A 263 13.06 0.18 25.15
N ASP A 264 13.93 1.19 25.05
CA ASP A 264 13.54 2.59 25.25
C ASP A 264 12.58 3.09 24.15
N ALA A 265 12.81 2.70 22.90
CA ALA A 265 11.90 3.02 21.79
C ALA A 265 10.56 2.31 21.98
N PHE A 266 10.56 1.07 22.45
CA PHE A 266 9.35 0.31 22.74
C PHE A 266 8.54 0.95 23.88
N LYS A 267 9.20 1.31 25.01
CA LYS A 267 8.56 2.06 26.11
C LYS A 267 7.96 3.38 25.63
N ALA A 268 8.69 4.12 24.80
CA ALA A 268 8.19 5.37 24.21
C ALA A 268 6.93 5.15 23.33
N GLN A 269 6.83 4.03 22.62
CA GLN A 269 5.60 3.69 21.89
C GLN A 269 4.44 3.39 22.86
N LEU A 270 4.67 2.64 23.94
CA LEU A 270 3.65 2.33 24.94
C LEU A 270 3.13 3.57 25.68
N THR A 271 3.93 4.64 25.82
CA THR A 271 3.45 5.89 26.44
C THR A 271 2.28 6.52 25.67
N ARG A 272 2.12 6.22 24.38
CA ARG A 272 0.96 6.66 23.60
C ARG A 272 -0.37 6.03 24.05
N LEU A 273 -0.30 4.99 24.89
CA LEU A 273 -1.47 4.36 25.50
C LEU A 273 -1.92 5.07 26.80
N ILE A 274 -1.17 6.05 27.30
CA ILE A 274 -1.58 6.90 28.43
C ILE A 274 -2.84 7.67 28.00
N GLY A 275 -3.88 7.58 28.84
CA GLY A 275 -5.22 8.12 28.52
C GLY A 275 -6.21 7.03 28.11
N LEU A 276 -5.75 5.95 27.47
CA LEU A 276 -6.52 4.72 27.32
C LEU A 276 -6.30 3.78 28.53
N HIS A 277 -5.13 3.86 29.13
CA HIS A 277 -4.72 3.14 30.35
C HIS A 277 -4.14 4.11 31.37
N SER A 278 -4.13 3.70 32.65
CA SER A 278 -3.51 4.50 33.70
C SER A 278 -1.99 4.57 33.51
N ARG A 279 -1.38 5.60 34.11
CA ARG A 279 0.10 5.75 34.10
C ARG A 279 0.80 4.57 34.77
N GLU A 280 0.23 4.06 35.84
CA GLU A 280 0.72 2.90 36.61
C GLU A 280 0.73 1.63 35.70
N GLN A 281 -0.34 1.42 34.94
CA GLN A 281 -0.39 0.27 34.02
C GLN A 281 0.66 0.37 32.92
N VAL A 282 0.86 1.55 32.35
CA VAL A 282 1.89 1.76 31.32
C VAL A 282 3.29 1.64 31.90
N ALA A 283 3.52 2.12 33.15
CA ALA A 283 4.78 1.96 33.86
C ALA A 283 5.09 0.47 34.10
N ARG A 284 4.10 -0.31 34.58
CA ARG A 284 4.23 -1.76 34.73
C ARG A 284 4.64 -2.45 33.41
N TRP A 285 4.06 -2.09 32.30
CA TRP A 285 4.47 -2.62 30.99
C TRP A 285 5.93 -2.26 30.64
N GLY A 286 6.37 -1.07 31.05
CA GLY A 286 7.77 -0.66 30.95
C GLY A 286 8.70 -1.54 31.77
N GLU A 287 8.32 -1.89 33.02
CA GLU A 287 9.06 -2.82 33.87
C GLU A 287 9.17 -4.22 33.26
N LEU A 288 8.10 -4.71 32.63
CA LEU A 288 8.12 -5.99 31.91
C LEU A 288 9.05 -5.98 30.69
N ILE A 289 9.19 -4.84 30.02
CA ILE A 289 10.18 -4.67 28.93
C ILE A 289 11.60 -4.75 29.52
N ASP A 290 11.88 -4.01 30.59
CA ASP A 290 13.20 -4.00 31.24
C ASP A 290 13.59 -5.39 31.78
N ALA A 291 12.60 -6.14 32.30
CA ALA A 291 12.77 -7.52 32.74
C ALA A 291 12.85 -8.54 31.61
N ASN A 292 12.71 -8.12 30.34
CA ASN A 292 12.58 -9.00 29.18
C ASN A 292 11.48 -10.08 29.32
N ALA A 293 10.42 -9.76 30.06
CA ALA A 293 9.28 -10.65 30.34
C ALA A 293 8.29 -10.67 29.17
N ARG A 294 8.76 -11.11 28.00
CA ARG A 294 8.11 -10.99 26.69
C ARG A 294 6.71 -11.61 26.66
N ALA A 295 6.57 -12.86 27.17
CA ALA A 295 5.30 -13.57 27.15
C ALA A 295 4.26 -12.95 28.10
N GLU A 296 4.71 -12.46 29.28
CA GLU A 296 3.83 -11.78 30.23
C GLU A 296 3.32 -10.48 29.67
N LEU A 297 4.22 -9.64 29.11
CA LEU A 297 3.84 -8.39 28.46
C LEU A 297 2.85 -8.62 27.32
N SER A 298 3.13 -9.58 26.44
CA SER A 298 2.23 -9.90 25.31
C SER A 298 0.85 -10.35 25.81
N GLY A 299 0.82 -11.17 26.87
CA GLY A 299 -0.42 -11.60 27.48
C GLY A 299 -1.21 -10.45 28.12
N GLU A 300 -0.55 -9.56 28.87
CA GLU A 300 -1.21 -8.38 29.46
C GLU A 300 -1.73 -7.41 28.36
N LEU A 301 -0.96 -7.19 27.29
CA LEU A 301 -1.42 -6.35 26.17
C LEU A 301 -2.64 -6.97 25.46
N ILE A 302 -2.66 -8.29 25.28
CA ILE A 302 -3.84 -8.99 24.75
C ILE A 302 -5.04 -8.75 25.66
N ASP A 303 -4.94 -9.09 26.93
CA ASP A 303 -6.07 -9.12 27.86
C ASP A 303 -6.59 -7.72 28.22
N ARG A 304 -5.68 -6.76 28.37
CA ARG A 304 -6.03 -5.41 28.89
C ARG A 304 -6.19 -4.35 27.82
N HIS A 305 -5.55 -4.51 26.66
CA HIS A 305 -5.59 -3.50 25.60
C HIS A 305 -6.29 -4.00 24.33
N TYR A 306 -5.76 -5.04 23.70
CA TYR A 306 -6.22 -5.45 22.37
C TYR A 306 -7.63 -6.04 22.38
N ASP A 307 -7.92 -7.00 23.26
CA ASP A 307 -9.22 -7.68 23.27
C ASP A 307 -10.36 -6.75 23.69
N PRO A 308 -10.21 -5.88 24.72
CA PRO A 308 -11.22 -4.87 25.02
C PRO A 308 -11.43 -3.83 23.91
N ALA A 309 -10.36 -3.42 23.20
CA ALA A 309 -10.45 -2.51 22.08
C ALA A 309 -11.18 -3.16 20.89
N TYR A 310 -10.85 -4.43 20.61
CA TYR A 310 -11.50 -5.21 19.58
C TYR A 310 -12.99 -5.41 19.85
N ALA A 311 -13.37 -5.80 21.06
CA ALA A 311 -14.77 -6.01 21.45
C ALA A 311 -15.65 -4.77 21.23
N ARG A 312 -15.13 -3.57 21.53
CA ARG A 312 -15.83 -2.30 21.27
C ARG A 312 -16.05 -2.04 19.79
N THR A 313 -15.04 -2.30 18.96
CA THR A 313 -15.07 -1.99 17.53
C THR A 313 -15.80 -3.08 16.72
N TYR A 314 -15.72 -4.32 17.17
CA TYR A 314 -16.27 -5.50 16.49
C TYR A 314 -17.81 -5.50 16.50
N GLY A 315 -18.42 -5.23 17.65
CA GLY A 315 -19.88 -5.26 17.81
C GLY A 315 -20.61 -4.25 16.90
N GLU A 316 -19.99 -3.11 16.64
CA GLU A 316 -20.55 -2.08 15.77
C GLU A 316 -20.42 -2.44 14.26
N ARG A 317 -19.36 -3.12 13.86
CA ARG A 317 -19.02 -3.36 12.44
C ARG A 317 -19.48 -4.72 11.94
N PHE A 318 -19.34 -5.77 12.75
CA PHE A 318 -19.53 -7.17 12.34
C PHE A 318 -20.61 -7.92 13.17
N GLY A 319 -21.31 -7.23 14.04
CA GLY A 319 -22.43 -7.80 14.84
C GLY A 319 -23.70 -8.12 14.05
N LYS A 320 -23.73 -7.85 12.73
CA LYS A 320 -24.87 -8.08 11.84
C LYS A 320 -24.76 -9.42 11.10
N PRO A 321 -25.86 -9.99 10.58
CA PRO A 321 -25.84 -11.25 9.84
C PRO A 321 -24.92 -11.16 8.62
N GLY A 322 -23.87 -11.95 8.57
CA GLY A 322 -22.83 -11.95 7.52
C GLY A 322 -21.70 -12.91 7.84
N ARG A 323 -21.65 -13.44 9.10
CA ARG A 323 -20.67 -14.44 9.48
C ARG A 323 -20.97 -15.75 8.76
N VAL A 324 -19.98 -16.24 7.99
CA VAL A 324 -20.08 -17.51 7.28
C VAL A 324 -19.72 -18.66 8.21
N LEU A 325 -18.57 -18.55 8.87
CA LEU A 325 -18.07 -19.58 9.78
C LEU A 325 -17.05 -19.02 10.77
N THR A 326 -16.82 -19.78 11.86
CA THR A 326 -15.63 -19.64 12.71
C THR A 326 -14.59 -20.64 12.25
N PHE A 327 -13.39 -20.16 12.01
CA PHE A 327 -12.26 -20.96 11.58
C PHE A 327 -11.16 -20.93 12.63
N ARG A 328 -10.89 -22.13 13.20
CA ARG A 328 -9.77 -22.30 14.12
C ARG A 328 -8.48 -22.32 13.33
N PHE A 329 -7.59 -21.39 13.59
CA PHE A 329 -6.30 -21.23 12.91
C PHE A 329 -5.14 -21.34 13.89
N ARG A 330 -4.10 -22.05 13.49
CA ARG A 330 -2.85 -22.22 14.24
C ARG A 330 -1.73 -21.51 13.48
N PRO A 331 -1.44 -20.24 13.80
CA PRO A 331 -0.56 -19.39 12.96
C PRO A 331 0.89 -19.87 12.89
N ASN A 332 1.39 -20.58 13.93
CA ASN A 332 2.77 -21.06 13.99
C ASN A 332 2.91 -22.56 13.64
N ALA A 333 1.83 -23.20 13.18
CA ALA A 333 1.91 -24.60 12.76
C ALA A 333 2.59 -24.74 11.39
N ALA A 334 3.20 -25.90 11.12
CA ALA A 334 3.85 -26.17 9.85
C ALA A 334 2.85 -26.36 8.69
N ASP A 335 1.59 -26.66 9.00
CA ASP A 335 0.51 -27.00 8.07
C ASP A 335 -0.36 -25.80 7.64
N VAL A 336 0.16 -24.56 7.68
CA VAL A 336 -0.63 -23.35 7.36
C VAL A 336 -1.27 -23.39 5.97
N ARG A 337 -0.62 -24.00 4.97
CA ARG A 337 -1.20 -24.19 3.63
C ARG A 337 -2.37 -25.16 3.62
N GLU A 338 -2.27 -26.26 4.36
CA GLU A 338 -3.38 -27.24 4.51
C GLU A 338 -4.57 -26.60 5.23
N GLN A 339 -4.31 -25.76 6.23
CA GLN A 339 -5.34 -24.98 6.90
C GLN A 339 -6.03 -24.00 5.93
N ALA A 340 -5.27 -23.34 5.03
CA ALA A 340 -5.84 -22.49 3.99
C ALA A 340 -6.73 -23.29 3.02
N HIS A 341 -6.29 -24.45 2.53
CA HIS A 341 -7.14 -25.36 1.74
C HIS A 341 -8.40 -25.79 2.48
N THR A 342 -8.27 -26.12 3.76
CA THR A 342 -9.43 -26.48 4.61
C THR A 342 -10.43 -25.34 4.72
N LEU A 343 -9.95 -24.08 4.87
CA LEU A 343 -10.84 -22.92 4.88
C LEU A 343 -11.57 -22.76 3.55
N LEU A 344 -10.86 -22.88 2.41
CA LEU A 344 -11.47 -22.77 1.09
C LEU A 344 -12.54 -23.83 0.86
N ALA A 345 -12.29 -25.10 1.24
CA ALA A 345 -13.25 -26.18 1.15
C ALA A 345 -14.52 -25.90 1.99
N ARG A 346 -14.35 -25.46 3.25
CA ARG A 346 -15.48 -25.10 4.12
C ARG A 346 -16.29 -23.91 3.63
N LEU A 347 -15.64 -22.94 2.94
CA LEU A 347 -16.35 -21.83 2.29
C LEU A 347 -17.15 -22.30 1.08
N ALA A 348 -16.62 -23.23 0.29
CA ALA A 348 -17.34 -23.83 -0.83
C ALA A 348 -18.58 -24.63 -0.34
N GLU A 349 -18.45 -25.43 0.72
CA GLU A 349 -19.57 -26.11 1.38
C GLU A 349 -20.64 -25.14 1.89
N ALA A 350 -20.22 -23.94 2.32
CA ALA A 350 -21.13 -22.87 2.76
C ALA A 350 -21.74 -22.05 1.59
N GLY A 351 -21.52 -22.46 0.32
CA GLY A 351 -22.05 -21.79 -0.86
C GLY A 351 -21.28 -20.54 -1.29
N LEU A 352 -20.05 -20.38 -0.82
CA LEU A 352 -19.14 -19.29 -1.21
C LEU A 352 -17.94 -19.87 -1.95
N PRO A 353 -18.02 -20.12 -3.27
CA PRO A 353 -16.90 -20.66 -4.04
C PRO A 353 -15.74 -19.65 -4.02
N ALA A 354 -14.59 -20.08 -3.55
CA ALA A 354 -13.42 -19.24 -3.37
C ALA A 354 -12.38 -19.38 -4.50
N THR A 355 -12.59 -20.35 -5.41
CA THR A 355 -11.72 -20.59 -6.58
C THR A 355 -12.53 -20.74 -7.86
N ALA A 356 -11.90 -20.50 -9.02
CA ALA A 356 -12.55 -20.66 -10.33
C ALA A 356 -12.95 -22.12 -10.68
N ALA A 357 -12.47 -23.13 -9.94
CA ALA A 357 -12.70 -24.54 -10.22
C ALA A 357 -14.06 -25.05 -9.70
N ASP A 358 -14.72 -24.32 -8.79
CA ASP A 358 -15.93 -24.80 -8.10
C ASP A 358 -17.25 -24.49 -8.85
N THR A 359 -17.20 -23.87 -10.04
CA THR A 359 -18.40 -23.54 -10.81
C THR A 359 -18.83 -24.59 -11.83
N THR A 360 -18.12 -25.72 -11.97
CA THR A 360 -18.41 -26.76 -12.98
C THR A 360 -19.11 -28.02 -12.45
N SER A 361 -19.59 -28.03 -11.22
CA SER A 361 -20.25 -29.21 -10.63
C SER A 361 -21.65 -28.90 -10.09
N THR A 362 -22.54 -28.33 -10.92
CA THR A 362 -24.00 -28.41 -10.66
C THR A 362 -24.75 -28.19 -11.98
N THR A 363 -24.84 -29.24 -12.75
CA THR A 363 -25.95 -29.49 -13.72
C THR A 363 -26.38 -30.92 -13.58
#